data_9a5242176dfdd98ccb5fb7b63cf876ab
#
_entry.id   9a5242176dfdd98ccb5fb7b63cf876ab
#
_cell.length_a   1.000
_cell.length_b   1.000
_cell.length_c   1.000
_cell.angle_alpha   90.00
_cell.angle_beta   90.00
_cell.angle_gamma   90.00
#
_symmetry.space_group_name_H-M   'P 1'
#
loop_
_entity.id
_entity.type
_entity.pdbx_description
1 polymer ?
#
loop_
_entity_poly.entity_id
_entity_poly.type
_entity_poly.pdbx_seq_one_letter_code
_entity_poly.pdbx_strand_id
1 'polypeptide(L)'
;MIDEALRDAEQKMAKAVEVAKDDFAAIRTGRAHPSMFANIVADYYGSPTPLQQLAGFQVPEPRTVLISPYDKGAMAAIEKAIRDSDLGVNPGNDGSVIRVQMPQLTEERRKEYIKLAKTKGEDAKVSVRNIRRTAMDQVHKTVKDGEAGEDEGKSAEKRLDGMTKKFVDSIDALLKHKEAELLEV
;
A
#
# COMPACT_ATOMS: atom_id res chain seq x y z
N MET A 1 -2.45 -30.40 -15.77
CA MET A 1 -3.64 -29.53 -15.75
C MET A 1 -4.05 -29.09 -14.36
N ILE A 2 -4.17 -30.00 -13.38
CA ILE A 2 -4.45 -29.60 -12.00
C ILE A 2 -3.34 -28.73 -11.42
N ASP A 3 -2.08 -29.12 -11.57
CA ASP A 3 -0.94 -28.35 -11.05
C ASP A 3 -0.83 -26.97 -11.70
N GLU A 4 -1.19 -26.87 -12.97
CA GLU A 4 -1.24 -25.59 -13.68
C GLU A 4 -2.34 -24.68 -13.11
N ALA A 5 -3.54 -25.23 -12.88
CA ALA A 5 -4.65 -24.49 -12.27
C ALA A 5 -4.29 -23.98 -10.86
N LEU A 6 -3.61 -24.82 -10.06
CA LEU A 6 -3.15 -24.43 -8.72
C LEU A 6 -2.09 -23.33 -8.77
N ARG A 7 -1.14 -23.44 -9.70
CA ARG A 7 -0.09 -22.44 -9.89
C ARG A 7 -0.66 -21.11 -10.33
N ASP A 8 -1.59 -21.14 -11.28
CA ASP A 8 -2.29 -19.93 -11.75
C ASP A 8 -3.07 -19.26 -10.61
N ALA A 9 -3.78 -20.05 -9.80
CA ALA A 9 -4.50 -19.55 -8.64
C ALA A 9 -3.56 -18.88 -7.64
N GLU A 10 -2.42 -19.52 -7.35
CA GLU A 10 -1.42 -18.96 -6.42
C GLU A 10 -0.89 -17.61 -6.89
N GLN A 11 -0.54 -17.51 -8.16
CA GLN A 11 -0.07 -16.26 -8.76
C GLN A 11 -1.12 -15.15 -8.68
N LYS A 12 -2.37 -15.47 -8.99
CA LYS A 12 -3.48 -14.51 -8.94
C LYS A 12 -3.80 -14.09 -7.51
N MET A 13 -3.77 -15.01 -6.56
CA MET A 13 -3.98 -14.70 -5.14
C MET A 13 -2.86 -13.81 -4.59
N ALA A 14 -1.61 -14.11 -4.93
CA ALA A 14 -0.46 -13.29 -4.56
C ALA A 14 -0.59 -11.87 -5.11
N LYS A 15 -1.03 -11.74 -6.35
CA LYS A 15 -1.28 -10.43 -6.97
C LYS A 15 -2.40 -9.67 -6.26
N ALA A 16 -3.46 -10.35 -5.86
CA ALA A 16 -4.56 -9.74 -5.09
C ALA A 16 -4.05 -9.18 -3.74
N VAL A 17 -3.13 -9.88 -3.09
CA VAL A 17 -2.48 -9.40 -1.85
C VAL A 17 -1.61 -8.17 -2.14
N GLU A 18 -0.85 -8.16 -3.23
CA GLU A 18 -0.04 -7.00 -3.61
C GLU A 18 -0.92 -5.76 -3.90
N VAL A 19 -2.04 -5.93 -4.59
CA VAL A 19 -3.01 -4.85 -4.83
C VAL A 19 -3.54 -4.32 -3.50
N ALA A 20 -3.91 -5.22 -2.57
CA ALA A 20 -4.37 -4.83 -1.24
C ALA A 20 -3.30 -4.05 -0.48
N LYS A 21 -2.05 -4.49 -0.56
CA LYS A 21 -0.92 -3.82 0.07
C LYS A 21 -0.76 -2.40 -0.46
N ASP A 22 -0.86 -2.22 -1.78
CA ASP A 22 -0.79 -0.90 -2.41
C ASP A 22 -1.99 -0.03 -2.01
N ASP A 23 -3.20 -0.59 -1.95
CA ASP A 23 -4.40 0.11 -1.52
C ASP A 23 -4.28 0.58 -0.07
N PHE A 24 -3.75 -0.26 0.82
CA PHE A 24 -3.53 0.13 2.21
C PHE A 24 -2.45 1.20 2.33
N ALA A 25 -1.37 1.09 1.56
CA ALA A 25 -0.30 2.08 1.56
C ALA A 25 -0.77 3.47 1.13
N ALA A 26 -1.76 3.53 0.24
CA ALA A 26 -2.35 4.78 -0.23
C ALA A 26 -3.25 5.46 0.81
N ILE A 27 -3.69 4.75 1.85
CA ILE A 27 -4.50 5.34 2.92
C ILE A 27 -3.61 6.20 3.81
N ARG A 28 -3.99 7.47 3.94
CA ARG A 28 -3.21 8.46 4.69
C ARG A 28 -3.29 8.17 6.19
N THR A 29 -2.11 8.10 6.83
CA THR A 29 -1.98 8.01 8.28
C THR A 29 -1.44 9.33 8.84
N GLY A 30 -1.42 9.50 10.14
CA GLY A 30 -0.77 10.64 10.78
C GLY A 30 0.76 10.59 10.71
N ARG A 31 1.34 9.48 10.25
CA ARG A 31 2.79 9.32 10.16
C ARG A 31 3.36 10.01 8.94
N ALA A 32 4.52 10.65 9.13
CA ALA A 32 5.31 11.21 8.05
C ALA A 32 6.10 10.11 7.34
N HIS A 33 6.18 10.20 6.02
CA HIS A 33 7.01 9.32 5.21
C HIS A 33 7.57 10.10 4.01
N PRO A 34 8.84 9.92 3.64
CA PRO A 34 9.42 10.62 2.50
C PRO A 34 8.66 10.45 1.18
N SER A 35 7.99 9.32 0.99
CA SER A 35 7.18 9.06 -0.20
C SER A 35 6.02 10.04 -0.40
N MET A 36 5.59 10.73 0.66
CA MET A 36 4.54 11.76 0.57
C MET A 36 4.96 12.93 -0.31
N PHE A 37 6.26 13.13 -0.49
CA PHE A 37 6.83 14.22 -1.29
C PHE A 37 7.21 13.76 -2.71
N ALA A 38 6.97 12.50 -3.06
CA ALA A 38 7.44 11.91 -4.31
C ALA A 38 6.90 12.63 -5.58
N ASN A 39 5.66 13.11 -5.50
CA ASN A 39 5.00 13.75 -6.63
C ASN A 39 5.12 15.29 -6.63
N ILE A 40 5.85 15.86 -5.68
CA ILE A 40 6.04 17.29 -5.58
C ILE A 40 7.22 17.70 -6.44
N VAL A 41 7.02 18.74 -7.25
CA VAL A 41 8.01 19.26 -8.18
C VAL A 41 8.29 20.72 -7.81
N ALA A 42 9.56 21.07 -7.70
CA ALA A 42 9.98 22.44 -7.46
C ALA A 42 10.61 23.05 -8.71
N ASP A 43 10.56 24.36 -8.82
CA ASP A 43 11.25 25.09 -9.87
C ASP A 43 12.72 25.27 -9.49
N TYR A 44 13.59 24.48 -10.13
CA TYR A 44 15.02 24.56 -9.91
C TYR A 44 15.68 25.25 -11.12
N TYR A 45 15.99 26.53 -10.95
CA TYR A 45 16.58 27.39 -11.98
C TYR A 45 15.79 27.34 -13.31
N GLY A 46 14.46 27.42 -13.21
CA GLY A 46 13.55 27.40 -14.37
C GLY A 46 13.17 26.01 -14.88
N SER A 47 13.67 24.95 -14.27
CA SER A 47 13.38 23.56 -14.65
C SER A 47 12.56 22.85 -13.57
N PRO A 48 11.36 22.33 -13.90
CA PRO A 48 10.58 21.52 -12.96
C PRO A 48 11.36 20.26 -12.57
N THR A 49 11.67 20.11 -11.29
CA THR A 49 12.50 19.01 -10.79
C THR A 49 11.84 18.36 -9.57
N PRO A 50 11.73 17.01 -9.53
CA PRO A 50 11.20 16.32 -8.35
C PRO A 50 12.02 16.63 -7.10
N LEU A 51 11.33 16.81 -5.96
CA LEU A 51 12.00 17.14 -4.70
C LEU A 51 13.03 16.10 -4.28
N GLN A 52 12.80 14.84 -4.58
CA GLN A 52 13.73 13.76 -4.22
C GLN A 52 15.09 13.89 -4.90
N GLN A 53 15.16 14.61 -6.02
CA GLN A 53 16.42 14.89 -6.70
C GLN A 53 17.14 16.13 -6.13
N LEU A 54 16.44 16.95 -5.36
CA LEU A 54 16.94 18.24 -4.87
C LEU A 54 17.33 18.21 -3.40
N ALA A 55 16.90 17.21 -2.65
CA ALA A 55 17.07 17.18 -1.20
C ALA A 55 17.10 15.75 -0.65
N GLY A 56 17.73 15.61 0.53
CA GLY A 56 17.62 14.42 1.36
C GLY A 56 16.48 14.57 2.36
N PHE A 57 15.89 13.45 2.74
CA PHE A 57 14.75 13.38 3.65
C PHE A 57 15.07 12.53 4.85
N GLN A 58 14.71 13.02 6.03
CA GLN A 58 14.81 12.28 7.30
C GLN A 58 13.53 12.43 8.08
N VAL A 59 13.15 11.39 8.82
CA VAL A 59 11.96 11.38 9.67
C VAL A 59 12.43 11.11 11.12
N PRO A 60 12.89 12.14 11.84
CA PRO A 60 13.42 11.96 13.21
C PRO A 60 12.31 11.63 14.22
N GLU A 61 11.09 12.03 13.92
CA GLU A 61 9.92 11.80 14.75
C GLU A 61 8.76 11.35 13.85
N PRO A 62 7.74 10.64 14.39
CA PRO A 62 6.68 10.04 13.57
C PRO A 62 5.93 11.02 12.66
N ARG A 63 5.86 12.30 13.01
CA ARG A 63 5.13 13.32 12.24
C ARG A 63 5.99 14.47 11.75
N THR A 64 7.31 14.36 11.88
CA THR A 64 8.23 15.41 11.48
C THR A 64 9.12 14.92 10.35
N VAL A 65 9.20 15.69 9.27
CA VAL A 65 10.13 15.45 8.16
C VAL A 65 11.15 16.57 8.13
N LEU A 66 12.43 16.22 8.08
CA LEU A 66 13.52 17.16 7.83
C LEU A 66 13.98 16.98 6.38
N ILE A 67 13.96 18.09 5.65
CA ILE A 67 14.35 18.13 4.24
C ILE A 67 15.61 18.96 4.13
N SER A 68 16.70 18.33 3.72
CA SER A 68 18.01 18.97 3.58
C SER A 68 18.31 19.18 2.10
N PRO A 69 18.18 20.42 1.58
CA PRO A 69 18.51 20.70 0.18
C PRO A 69 19.99 20.44 -0.08
N TYR A 70 20.30 19.82 -1.21
CA TYR A 70 21.69 19.64 -1.65
C TYR A 70 22.30 20.98 -2.07
N ASP A 71 21.48 21.87 -2.62
CA ASP A 71 21.84 23.23 -3.01
C ASP A 71 21.00 24.20 -2.18
N LYS A 72 21.67 25.01 -1.35
CA LYS A 72 20.97 26.00 -0.53
C LYS A 72 20.21 27.03 -1.34
N GLY A 73 20.63 27.27 -2.59
CA GLY A 73 19.88 28.14 -3.50
C GLY A 73 18.52 27.62 -3.92
N ALA A 74 18.28 26.31 -3.74
CA ALA A 74 16.98 25.69 -4.04
C ALA A 74 16.00 25.73 -2.86
N MET A 75 16.44 26.15 -1.66
CA MET A 75 15.62 26.08 -0.44
C MET A 75 14.29 26.79 -0.57
N ALA A 76 14.30 28.02 -1.07
CA ALA A 76 13.08 28.81 -1.23
C ALA A 76 12.09 28.16 -2.20
N ALA A 77 12.58 27.61 -3.31
CA ALA A 77 11.77 26.93 -4.30
C ALA A 77 11.16 25.63 -3.75
N ILE A 78 11.93 24.87 -2.99
CA ILE A 78 11.48 23.64 -2.34
C ILE A 78 10.40 23.95 -1.31
N GLU A 79 10.64 24.94 -0.46
CA GLU A 79 9.69 25.38 0.57
C GLU A 79 8.37 25.83 -0.05
N LYS A 80 8.44 26.62 -1.12
CA LYS A 80 7.25 27.06 -1.86
C LYS A 80 6.48 25.89 -2.46
N ALA A 81 7.17 24.94 -3.08
CA ALA A 81 6.55 23.76 -3.69
C ALA A 81 5.79 22.92 -2.65
N ILE A 82 6.35 22.77 -1.45
CA ILE A 82 5.70 22.05 -0.35
C ILE A 82 4.48 22.81 0.15
N ARG A 83 4.60 24.12 0.32
CA ARG A 83 3.50 24.98 0.78
C ARG A 83 2.32 24.95 -0.18
N ASP A 84 2.58 24.97 -1.47
CA ASP A 84 1.56 24.99 -2.53
C ASP A 84 1.03 23.58 -2.86
N SER A 85 1.58 22.53 -2.24
CA SER A 85 1.17 21.13 -2.47
C SER A 85 -0.14 20.78 -1.76
N ASP A 86 -0.69 19.61 -2.12
CA ASP A 86 -1.91 19.07 -1.53
C ASP A 86 -1.73 18.54 -0.10
N LEU A 87 -0.52 18.58 0.44
CA LEU A 87 -0.25 18.04 1.77
C LEU A 87 -0.87 18.86 2.90
N GLY A 88 -1.19 20.13 2.65
CA GLY A 88 -1.80 21.00 3.66
C GLY A 88 -0.88 21.28 4.84
N VAL A 89 0.42 21.42 4.59
CA VAL A 89 1.44 21.64 5.60
C VAL A 89 2.09 23.03 5.43
N ASN A 90 2.61 23.56 6.53
CA ASN A 90 3.39 24.79 6.53
C ASN A 90 4.86 24.48 6.79
N PRO A 91 5.71 24.45 5.75
CA PRO A 91 7.13 24.23 5.96
C PRO A 91 7.78 25.44 6.62
N GLY A 92 8.72 25.19 7.54
CA GLY A 92 9.58 26.21 8.11
C GLY A 92 11.02 25.86 7.85
N ASN A 93 11.93 26.86 7.76
CA ASN A 93 13.35 26.58 7.61
C ASN A 93 14.18 27.34 8.65
N ASP A 94 15.34 26.76 8.97
CA ASP A 94 16.32 27.38 9.87
C ASP A 94 17.54 27.93 9.12
N GLY A 95 17.44 28.04 7.79
CA GLY A 95 18.54 28.43 6.92
C GLY A 95 19.34 27.29 6.34
N SER A 96 19.23 26.08 6.89
CA SER A 96 19.95 24.88 6.44
C SER A 96 19.03 23.71 6.11
N VAL A 97 17.95 23.57 6.85
CA VAL A 97 17.01 22.44 6.78
C VAL A 97 15.58 22.96 6.78
N ILE A 98 14.75 22.35 5.98
CA ILE A 98 13.30 22.59 5.98
C ILE A 98 12.65 21.58 6.91
N ARG A 99 11.86 22.06 7.86
CA ARG A 99 11.11 21.23 8.80
C ARG A 99 9.64 21.23 8.39
N VAL A 100 9.07 20.05 8.22
CA VAL A 100 7.65 19.87 7.91
C VAL A 100 7.02 19.06 9.03
N GLN A 101 6.03 19.67 9.70
CA GLN A 101 5.23 19.01 10.71
C GLN A 101 3.95 18.52 10.06
N MET A 102 3.73 17.20 10.07
CA MET A 102 2.51 16.62 9.53
C MET A 102 1.36 16.84 10.53
N PRO A 103 0.18 17.28 10.06
CA PRO A 103 -0.97 17.47 10.95
C PRO A 103 -1.50 16.11 11.42
N GLN A 104 -2.02 16.08 12.65
CA GLN A 104 -2.73 14.92 13.17
C GLN A 104 -4.02 14.71 12.39
N LEU A 105 -4.39 13.43 12.22
CA LEU A 105 -5.71 13.09 11.73
C LEU A 105 -6.77 13.49 12.77
N THR A 106 -7.87 14.08 12.31
CA THR A 106 -9.04 14.27 13.16
C THR A 106 -9.65 12.91 13.49
N GLU A 107 -10.39 12.83 14.58
CA GLU A 107 -11.09 11.59 14.96
C GLU A 107 -12.04 11.13 13.85
N GLU A 108 -12.75 12.06 13.20
CA GLU A 108 -13.65 11.77 12.09
C GLU A 108 -12.90 11.18 10.89
N ARG A 109 -11.78 11.78 10.49
CA ARG A 109 -10.94 11.29 9.40
C ARG A 109 -10.37 9.91 9.72
N ARG A 110 -9.94 9.71 10.94
CA ARG A 110 -9.43 8.41 11.40
C ARG A 110 -10.48 7.31 11.23
N LYS A 111 -11.72 7.58 11.67
CA LYS A 111 -12.84 6.64 11.52
C LYS A 111 -13.15 6.35 10.06
N GLU A 112 -13.16 7.37 9.20
CA GLU A 112 -13.37 7.21 7.75
C GLU A 112 -12.29 6.32 7.14
N TYR A 113 -11.03 6.53 7.48
CA TYR A 113 -9.91 5.77 6.93
C TYR A 113 -9.87 4.33 7.45
N ILE A 114 -10.26 4.09 8.70
CA ILE A 114 -10.42 2.73 9.24
C ILE A 114 -11.52 1.98 8.46
N LYS A 115 -12.63 2.63 8.22
CA LYS A 115 -13.73 2.06 7.43
C LYS A 115 -13.29 1.77 6.00
N LEU A 116 -12.54 2.68 5.38
CA LEU A 116 -11.98 2.48 4.04
C LEU A 116 -11.02 1.29 4.02
N ALA A 117 -10.15 1.17 5.01
CA ALA A 117 -9.22 0.05 5.13
C ALA A 117 -9.97 -1.28 5.24
N LYS A 118 -11.01 -1.34 6.05
CA LYS A 118 -11.84 -2.56 6.20
C LYS A 118 -12.51 -2.93 4.89
N THR A 119 -13.03 -1.96 4.15
CA THR A 119 -13.66 -2.19 2.84
C THR A 119 -12.63 -2.73 1.84
N LYS A 120 -11.44 -2.15 1.78
CA LYS A 120 -10.36 -2.63 0.91
C LYS A 120 -9.91 -4.04 1.27
N GLY A 121 -9.84 -4.34 2.56
CA GLY A 121 -9.51 -5.67 3.05
C GLY A 121 -10.57 -6.71 2.65
N GLU A 122 -11.84 -6.39 2.81
CA GLU A 122 -12.93 -7.29 2.39
C GLU A 122 -12.92 -7.51 0.88
N ASP A 123 -12.77 -6.46 0.08
CA ASP A 123 -12.69 -6.57 -1.38
C ASP A 123 -11.55 -7.50 -1.81
N ALA A 124 -10.40 -7.38 -1.18
CA ALA A 124 -9.25 -8.24 -1.47
C ALA A 124 -9.52 -9.71 -1.11
N LYS A 125 -10.16 -9.96 0.04
CA LYS A 125 -10.53 -11.32 0.46
C LYS A 125 -11.57 -11.94 -0.47
N VAL A 126 -12.53 -11.15 -0.93
CA VAL A 126 -13.53 -11.59 -1.93
C VAL A 126 -12.80 -11.97 -3.23
N SER A 127 -11.84 -11.17 -3.68
CA SER A 127 -11.04 -11.48 -4.86
C SER A 127 -10.31 -12.82 -4.71
N VAL A 128 -9.67 -13.07 -3.58
CA VAL A 128 -8.97 -14.34 -3.29
C VAL A 128 -9.96 -15.52 -3.33
N ARG A 129 -11.12 -15.38 -2.72
CA ARG A 129 -12.15 -16.43 -2.71
C ARG A 129 -12.70 -16.71 -4.11
N ASN A 130 -12.86 -15.69 -4.94
CA ASN A 130 -13.30 -15.86 -6.33
C ASN A 130 -12.25 -16.59 -7.17
N ILE A 131 -10.97 -16.30 -6.95
CA ILE A 131 -9.86 -17.02 -7.58
C ILE A 131 -9.90 -18.50 -7.18
N ARG A 132 -10.11 -18.78 -5.89
CA ARG A 132 -10.28 -20.14 -5.38
C ARG A 132 -11.43 -20.85 -6.11
N ARG A 133 -12.59 -20.22 -6.19
CA ARG A 133 -13.77 -20.79 -6.84
C ARG A 133 -13.48 -21.17 -8.29
N THR A 134 -12.88 -20.27 -9.04
CA THR A 134 -12.52 -20.51 -10.44
C THR A 134 -11.57 -21.70 -10.57
N ALA A 135 -10.55 -21.78 -9.71
CA ALA A 135 -9.60 -22.89 -9.70
C ALA A 135 -10.27 -24.22 -9.34
N MET A 136 -11.20 -24.22 -8.36
CA MET A 136 -11.98 -25.38 -7.99
C MET A 136 -12.84 -25.88 -9.14
N ASP A 137 -13.49 -25.00 -9.87
CA ASP A 137 -14.30 -25.36 -11.03
C ASP A 137 -13.44 -26.04 -12.10
N GLN A 138 -12.23 -25.56 -12.33
CA GLN A 138 -11.28 -26.18 -13.25
C GLN A 138 -10.84 -27.56 -12.78
N VAL A 139 -10.57 -27.73 -11.48
CA VAL A 139 -10.21 -29.02 -10.89
C VAL A 139 -11.37 -30.02 -11.03
N HIS A 140 -12.57 -29.61 -10.68
CA HIS A 140 -13.76 -30.46 -10.80
C HIS A 140 -14.03 -30.88 -12.24
N LYS A 141 -13.84 -29.97 -13.19
CA LYS A 141 -13.98 -30.26 -14.60
C LYS A 141 -12.95 -31.31 -15.07
N THR A 142 -11.71 -31.14 -14.67
CA THR A 142 -10.61 -32.06 -15.01
C THR A 142 -10.91 -33.48 -14.51
N VAL A 143 -11.41 -33.61 -13.29
CA VAL A 143 -11.80 -34.89 -12.71
C VAL A 143 -13.02 -35.47 -13.47
N LYS A 144 -14.03 -34.65 -13.73
CA LYS A 144 -15.25 -35.08 -14.45
C LYS A 144 -14.92 -35.58 -15.85
N ASP A 145 -13.99 -34.93 -16.55
CA ASP A 145 -13.59 -35.31 -17.90
C ASP A 145 -12.67 -36.55 -17.92
N GLY A 146 -12.36 -37.11 -16.76
CA GLY A 146 -11.50 -38.30 -16.63
C GLY A 146 -10.03 -38.04 -16.84
N GLU A 147 -9.59 -36.82 -16.87
CA GLU A 147 -8.19 -36.42 -17.05
C GLU A 147 -7.38 -36.50 -15.76
N ALA A 148 -8.06 -36.58 -14.63
CA ALA A 148 -7.44 -36.78 -13.31
C ALA A 148 -8.35 -37.62 -12.44
N GLY A 149 -7.76 -38.33 -11.44
CA GLY A 149 -8.51 -39.12 -10.48
C GLY A 149 -9.19 -38.30 -9.40
N GLU A 150 -10.17 -38.92 -8.74
CA GLU A 150 -10.89 -38.27 -7.62
C GLU A 150 -9.94 -37.92 -6.46
N ASP A 151 -8.94 -38.76 -6.19
CA ASP A 151 -7.97 -38.50 -5.12
C ASP A 151 -7.08 -37.31 -5.43
N GLU A 152 -6.72 -37.10 -6.70
CA GLU A 152 -5.98 -35.92 -7.14
C GLU A 152 -6.85 -34.67 -6.98
N GLY A 153 -8.15 -34.76 -7.31
CA GLY A 153 -9.09 -33.68 -7.12
C GLY A 153 -9.25 -33.28 -5.66
N LYS A 154 -9.35 -34.23 -4.75
CA LYS A 154 -9.45 -33.97 -3.31
C LYS A 154 -8.17 -33.37 -2.75
N SER A 155 -7.02 -33.86 -3.21
CA SER A 155 -5.72 -33.31 -2.82
C SER A 155 -5.57 -31.86 -3.29
N ALA A 156 -6.01 -31.55 -4.51
CA ALA A 156 -5.99 -30.20 -5.05
C ALA A 156 -6.92 -29.26 -4.28
N GLU A 157 -8.11 -29.73 -3.92
CA GLU A 157 -9.05 -28.97 -3.08
C GLU A 157 -8.42 -28.58 -1.74
N LYS A 158 -7.78 -29.53 -1.08
CA LYS A 158 -7.09 -29.31 0.20
C LYS A 158 -5.95 -28.29 0.05
N ARG A 159 -5.19 -28.37 -1.03
CA ARG A 159 -4.12 -27.41 -1.34
C ARG A 159 -4.69 -26.00 -1.60
N LEU A 160 -5.79 -25.90 -2.33
CA LEU A 160 -6.47 -24.63 -2.59
C LEU A 160 -7.02 -24.01 -1.30
N ASP A 161 -7.57 -24.80 -0.40
CA ASP A 161 -8.06 -24.32 0.90
C ASP A 161 -6.92 -23.76 1.75
N GLY A 162 -5.80 -24.47 1.81
CA GLY A 162 -4.61 -24.02 2.52
C GLY A 162 -4.03 -22.73 1.93
N MET A 163 -3.98 -22.67 0.61
CA MET A 163 -3.52 -21.49 -0.14
C MET A 163 -4.42 -20.30 0.11
N THR A 164 -5.73 -20.48 0.03
CA THR A 164 -6.73 -19.44 0.28
C THR A 164 -6.58 -18.87 1.70
N LYS A 165 -6.48 -19.76 2.70
CA LYS A 165 -6.28 -19.35 4.08
C LYS A 165 -5.01 -18.53 4.25
N LYS A 166 -3.91 -18.95 3.66
CA LYS A 166 -2.63 -18.25 3.70
C LYS A 166 -2.75 -16.81 3.19
N PHE A 167 -3.38 -16.62 2.04
CA PHE A 167 -3.51 -15.29 1.44
C PHE A 167 -4.55 -14.42 2.14
N VAL A 168 -5.66 -15.01 2.61
CA VAL A 168 -6.65 -14.28 3.43
C VAL A 168 -6.02 -13.82 4.74
N ASP A 169 -5.24 -14.67 5.40
CA ASP A 169 -4.53 -14.32 6.64
C ASP A 169 -3.51 -13.19 6.38
N SER A 170 -2.84 -13.20 5.23
CA SER A 170 -1.93 -12.12 4.84
C SER A 170 -2.65 -10.78 4.69
N ILE A 171 -3.83 -10.78 4.08
CA ILE A 171 -4.66 -9.58 3.94
C ILE A 171 -5.11 -9.08 5.32
N ASP A 172 -5.56 -9.98 6.18
CA ASP A 172 -5.98 -9.63 7.54
C ASP A 172 -4.83 -9.03 8.35
N ALA A 173 -3.61 -9.56 8.20
CA ALA A 173 -2.42 -9.02 8.86
C ALA A 173 -2.09 -7.60 8.37
N LEU A 174 -2.18 -7.37 7.06
CA LEU A 174 -1.97 -6.04 6.47
C LEU A 174 -3.02 -5.04 6.96
N LEU A 175 -4.28 -5.47 7.01
CA LEU A 175 -5.38 -4.64 7.52
C LEU A 175 -5.17 -4.27 8.99
N LYS A 176 -4.83 -5.24 9.82
CA LYS A 176 -4.57 -5.03 11.25
C LYS A 176 -3.42 -4.06 11.48
N HIS A 177 -2.36 -4.19 10.70
CA HIS A 177 -1.22 -3.27 10.75
C HIS A 177 -1.64 -1.85 10.39
N LYS A 178 -2.44 -1.69 9.34
CA LYS A 178 -2.94 -0.37 8.92
C LYS A 178 -3.88 0.25 9.93
N GLU A 179 -4.77 -0.53 10.52
CA GLU A 179 -5.65 -0.07 11.59
C GLU A 179 -4.85 0.43 12.80
N ALA A 180 -3.78 -0.28 13.17
CA ALA A 180 -2.90 0.13 14.25
C ALA A 180 -2.21 1.46 13.95
N GLU A 181 -1.71 1.65 12.72
CA GLU A 181 -1.12 2.93 12.28
C GLU A 181 -2.13 4.07 12.34
N LEU A 182 -3.38 3.82 11.95
CA LEU A 182 -4.44 4.83 11.97
C LEU A 182 -4.87 5.20 13.40
N LEU A 183 -4.69 4.30 14.37
CA LEU A 183 -5.01 4.54 15.77
C LEU A 183 -3.88 5.23 16.54
N GLU A 184 -2.68 5.33 15.98
CA GLU A 184 -1.58 6.04 16.62
C GLU A 184 -1.88 7.54 16.70
N VAL A 185 -1.62 8.12 17.88
CA VAL A 185 -1.87 9.53 18.16
C VAL A 185 -0.58 10.33 18.08
#